data_6325b4cba0a263058024ac352affaa74
#
_entry.id   6325b4cba0a263058024ac352affaa74
#
_cell.length_a   1.000
_cell.length_b   1.000
_cell.length_c   1.000
_cell.angle_alpha   90.00
_cell.angle_beta   90.00
_cell.angle_gamma   90.00
#
_symmetry.space_group_name_H-M   'P 1'
#
loop_
_entity.id
_entity.type
_entity.pdbx_description
1 polymer ?
#
loop_
_entity_poly.entity_id
_entity_poly.type
_entity_poly.pdbx_seq_one_letter_code
_entity_poly.pdbx_strand_id
1 'polypeptide(L)'
;MLFRSGAGWQASAHLVTMSMIRDLKRVKVFSPTPESRHKFVEDWRGKVRAELIESSSAAEAIKDTDMVICTTNSISALFPGEILQPGQHVSCVKPCELDPLTYKRADPLIIHWREAKPYQIAIGVDRQSIPDVAEGWQHPLTREELAIWDFPTLSELVNGQHPGRVNDDAISCFCNNVGLGLQFAAVGSEVLARAREARVGREIPTEWFLEDVHP
;
A
#
# COMPACT_ATOMS: atom_id res chain seq x y z
N MET A 1 -15.49 1.77 6.77
CA MET A 1 -15.57 0.64 5.81
C MET A 1 -14.30 0.61 5.00
N LEU A 2 -13.78 -0.57 4.69
CA LEU A 2 -12.52 -0.73 3.97
C LEU A 2 -12.81 -1.45 2.66
N PHE A 3 -12.39 -0.85 1.53
CA PHE A 3 -12.30 -1.53 0.24
C PHE A 3 -10.92 -2.10 0.05
N ARG A 4 -10.87 -3.26 -0.58
CA ARG A 4 -9.64 -3.91 -0.89
C ARG A 4 -9.69 -4.53 -2.28
N SER A 5 -8.70 -4.18 -3.11
CA SER A 5 -8.43 -4.87 -4.36
C SER A 5 -7.24 -5.82 -4.18
N GLY A 6 -7.46 -7.10 -4.42
CA GLY A 6 -6.48 -8.15 -4.25
C GLY A 6 -6.74 -9.07 -3.04
N ALA A 7 -6.61 -10.38 -3.21
CA ALA A 7 -6.86 -11.41 -2.20
C ALA A 7 -5.56 -12.10 -1.74
N GLY A 8 -4.44 -11.39 -1.80
CA GLY A 8 -3.12 -11.92 -1.52
C GLY A 8 -2.60 -11.61 -0.11
N TRP A 9 -1.32 -11.86 0.11
CA TRP A 9 -0.60 -11.66 1.37
C TRP A 9 -0.65 -10.23 1.89
N GLN A 10 -0.38 -9.24 1.02
CA GLN A 10 -0.42 -7.81 1.35
C GLN A 10 -1.75 -7.41 1.95
N ALA A 11 -2.74 -7.91 1.40
CA ALA A 11 -4.09 -7.67 1.73
C ALA A 11 -4.49 -8.27 3.08
N SER A 12 -4.04 -9.47 3.43
CA SER A 12 -4.25 -10.05 4.75
C SER A 12 -3.53 -9.22 5.82
N ALA A 13 -2.30 -8.79 5.54
CA ALA A 13 -1.55 -7.92 6.45
C ALA A 13 -2.28 -6.59 6.70
N HIS A 14 -2.80 -5.95 5.64
CA HIS A 14 -3.56 -4.71 5.78
C HIS A 14 -4.86 -4.91 6.57
N LEU A 15 -5.59 -6.01 6.33
CA LEU A 15 -6.81 -6.31 7.10
C LEU A 15 -6.51 -6.41 8.59
N VAL A 16 -5.49 -7.17 8.95
CA VAL A 16 -5.09 -7.36 10.36
C VAL A 16 -4.66 -6.04 10.97
N THR A 17 -3.71 -5.34 10.36
CA THR A 17 -3.16 -4.09 10.93
C THR A 17 -4.21 -3.00 11.04
N MET A 18 -5.07 -2.84 10.03
CA MET A 18 -6.16 -1.86 10.09
C MET A 18 -7.20 -2.22 11.16
N SER A 19 -7.50 -3.50 11.35
CA SER A 19 -8.41 -3.97 12.41
C SER A 19 -7.85 -3.72 13.82
N MET A 20 -6.52 -3.60 13.97
CA MET A 20 -5.88 -3.29 15.25
C MET A 20 -5.98 -1.80 15.60
N ILE A 21 -6.02 -0.91 14.61
CA ILE A 21 -5.96 0.54 14.81
C ILE A 21 -7.30 1.25 14.52
N ARG A 22 -8.26 0.55 13.94
CA ARG A 22 -9.59 1.07 13.62
C ARG A 22 -10.68 0.03 13.96
N ASP A 23 -11.79 0.50 14.47
CA ASP A 23 -13.00 -0.33 14.67
C ASP A 23 -13.73 -0.48 13.33
N LEU A 24 -13.23 -1.40 12.50
CA LEU A 24 -13.80 -1.68 11.19
C LEU A 24 -15.17 -2.37 11.37
N LYS A 25 -16.21 -1.78 10.81
CA LYS A 25 -17.58 -2.36 10.84
C LYS A 25 -17.78 -3.34 9.70
N ARG A 26 -17.42 -2.92 8.49
CA ARG A 26 -17.56 -3.73 7.27
C ARG A 26 -16.32 -3.58 6.41
N VAL A 27 -15.94 -4.67 5.78
CA VAL A 27 -14.83 -4.72 4.81
C VAL A 27 -15.35 -5.35 3.54
N LYS A 28 -15.49 -4.56 2.50
CA LYS A 28 -15.83 -5.04 1.17
C LYS A 28 -14.56 -5.51 0.47
N VAL A 29 -14.62 -6.71 -0.10
CA VAL A 29 -13.47 -7.37 -0.74
C VAL A 29 -13.76 -7.54 -2.22
N PHE A 30 -12.87 -7.00 -3.05
CA PHE A 30 -12.91 -7.22 -4.49
C PHE A 30 -11.59 -7.85 -4.98
N SER A 31 -11.73 -8.79 -5.88
CA SER A 31 -10.66 -9.34 -6.73
C SER A 31 -11.29 -9.72 -8.06
N PRO A 32 -10.59 -9.58 -9.20
CA PRO A 32 -11.11 -10.05 -10.49
C PRO A 32 -11.51 -11.52 -10.47
N THR A 33 -10.79 -12.35 -9.71
CA THR A 33 -11.05 -13.78 -9.58
C THR A 33 -12.06 -14.05 -8.46
N PRO A 34 -13.28 -14.52 -8.76
CA PRO A 34 -14.30 -14.81 -7.75
C PRO A 34 -13.84 -15.76 -6.66
N GLU A 35 -13.15 -16.83 -7.03
CA GLU A 35 -12.64 -17.85 -6.11
C GLU A 35 -11.66 -17.23 -5.08
N SER A 36 -10.82 -16.29 -5.53
CA SER A 36 -9.85 -15.61 -4.65
C SER A 36 -10.53 -14.74 -3.62
N ARG A 37 -11.59 -13.99 -3.99
CA ARG A 37 -12.31 -13.15 -3.03
C ARG A 37 -13.15 -14.00 -2.08
N HIS A 38 -13.80 -15.05 -2.58
CA HIS A 38 -14.53 -16.01 -1.75
C HIS A 38 -13.60 -16.65 -0.71
N LYS A 39 -12.51 -17.25 -1.16
CA LYS A 39 -11.51 -17.86 -0.28
C LYS A 39 -11.01 -16.85 0.77
N PHE A 40 -10.76 -15.61 0.38
CA PHE A 40 -10.31 -14.60 1.32
C PHE A 40 -11.36 -14.31 2.41
N VAL A 41 -12.61 -14.13 2.02
CA VAL A 41 -13.69 -13.89 2.98
C VAL A 41 -13.85 -15.08 3.93
N GLU A 42 -13.79 -16.31 3.43
CA GLU A 42 -13.86 -17.53 4.25
C GLU A 42 -12.65 -17.64 5.21
N ASP A 43 -11.43 -17.43 4.70
CA ASP A 43 -10.21 -17.53 5.49
C ASP A 43 -10.18 -16.54 6.67
N TRP A 44 -10.83 -15.39 6.54
CA TRP A 44 -10.82 -14.32 7.54
C TRP A 44 -12.11 -14.17 8.34
N ARG A 45 -13.18 -14.88 7.96
CA ARG A 45 -14.45 -14.87 8.70
C ARG A 45 -14.25 -15.33 10.13
N GLY A 46 -14.70 -14.52 11.07
CA GLY A 46 -14.54 -14.77 12.51
C GLY A 46 -13.14 -14.50 13.09
N LYS A 47 -12.14 -14.20 12.26
CA LYS A 47 -10.79 -13.82 12.73
C LYS A 47 -10.65 -12.31 12.93
N VAL A 48 -11.53 -11.54 12.33
CA VAL A 48 -11.66 -10.09 12.53
C VAL A 48 -13.09 -9.78 12.96
N ARG A 49 -13.29 -8.65 13.66
CA ARG A 49 -14.63 -8.24 14.14
C ARG A 49 -15.51 -7.70 13.01
N ALA A 50 -14.89 -7.21 11.94
CA ALA A 50 -15.59 -6.62 10.82
C ALA A 50 -16.42 -7.67 10.06
N GLU A 51 -17.57 -7.27 9.56
CA GLU A 51 -18.31 -8.02 8.55
C GLU A 51 -17.54 -8.01 7.24
N LEU A 52 -17.24 -9.19 6.70
CA LEU A 52 -16.55 -9.33 5.40
C LEU A 52 -17.58 -9.58 4.30
N ILE A 53 -17.57 -8.74 3.27
CA ILE A 53 -18.55 -8.74 2.18
C ILE A 53 -17.80 -8.90 0.85
N GLU A 54 -18.16 -9.92 0.08
CA GLU A 54 -17.68 -10.04 -1.30
C GLU A 54 -18.36 -9.00 -2.18
N SER A 55 -17.58 -8.36 -3.05
CA SER A 55 -18.10 -7.42 -4.05
C SER A 55 -17.82 -7.93 -5.46
N SER A 56 -18.77 -7.76 -6.35
CA SER A 56 -18.68 -8.23 -7.73
C SER A 56 -17.84 -7.31 -8.62
N SER A 57 -17.67 -6.05 -8.22
CA SER A 57 -16.89 -5.05 -8.94
C SER A 57 -16.14 -4.09 -7.99
N ALA A 58 -15.12 -3.42 -8.53
CA ALA A 58 -14.42 -2.36 -7.80
C ALA A 58 -15.38 -1.22 -7.40
N ALA A 59 -16.28 -0.83 -8.30
CA ALA A 59 -17.24 0.23 -8.04
C ALA A 59 -18.19 -0.12 -6.87
N GLU A 60 -18.69 -1.35 -6.82
CA GLU A 60 -19.51 -1.82 -5.69
C GLU A 60 -18.73 -1.82 -4.37
N ALA A 61 -17.50 -2.23 -4.42
CA ALA A 61 -16.65 -2.29 -3.24
C ALA A 61 -16.31 -0.89 -2.71
N ILE A 62 -16.04 0.08 -3.59
CA ILE A 62 -15.69 1.46 -3.23
C ILE A 62 -16.90 2.25 -2.72
N LYS A 63 -18.08 1.97 -3.25
CA LYS A 63 -19.30 2.71 -2.90
C LYS A 63 -19.57 2.64 -1.39
N ASP A 64 -19.81 3.81 -0.77
CA ASP A 64 -20.13 3.96 0.65
C ASP A 64 -19.05 3.37 1.58
N THR A 65 -17.78 3.62 1.25
CA THR A 65 -16.62 3.28 2.09
C THR A 65 -15.88 4.53 2.55
N ASP A 66 -15.26 4.46 3.72
CA ASP A 66 -14.41 5.55 4.23
C ASP A 66 -12.97 5.41 3.72
N MET A 67 -12.53 4.15 3.50
CA MET A 67 -11.16 3.86 3.07
C MET A 67 -11.13 2.87 1.92
N VAL A 68 -10.28 3.16 0.95
CA VAL A 68 -9.96 2.31 -0.21
C VAL A 68 -8.49 1.93 -0.13
N ILE A 69 -8.20 0.63 0.01
CA ILE A 69 -6.83 0.13 0.07
C ILE A 69 -6.56 -0.78 -1.12
N CYS A 70 -5.62 -0.36 -1.96
CA CYS A 70 -5.17 -1.10 -3.12
C CYS A 70 -3.92 -1.90 -2.77
N THR A 71 -3.94 -3.22 -2.96
CA THR A 71 -2.85 -4.14 -2.61
C THR A 71 -2.71 -5.24 -3.64
N THR A 72 -2.54 -4.86 -4.90
CA THR A 72 -2.56 -5.80 -6.02
C THR A 72 -1.21 -5.94 -6.70
N ASN A 73 -1.12 -6.91 -7.59
CA ASN A 73 -0.04 -7.02 -8.56
C ASN A 73 -0.36 -6.34 -9.90
N SER A 74 -1.47 -5.63 -10.00
CA SER A 74 -1.83 -4.92 -11.22
C SER A 74 -0.74 -3.95 -11.66
N ILE A 75 -0.58 -3.82 -12.97
CA ILE A 75 0.29 -2.83 -13.61
C ILE A 75 -0.54 -1.69 -14.23
N SER A 76 -1.84 -1.67 -13.99
CA SER A 76 -2.79 -0.67 -14.47
C SER A 76 -3.74 -0.26 -13.36
N ALA A 77 -4.39 0.90 -13.54
CA ALA A 77 -5.37 1.42 -12.61
C ALA A 77 -6.51 0.43 -12.34
N LEU A 78 -6.94 0.35 -11.10
CA LEU A 78 -7.91 -0.63 -10.61
C LEU A 78 -9.36 -0.15 -10.79
N PHE A 79 -9.53 1.15 -10.83
CA PHE A 79 -10.82 1.82 -10.96
C PHE A 79 -10.62 3.24 -11.49
N PRO A 80 -11.64 3.84 -12.11
CA PRO A 80 -11.62 5.22 -12.53
C PRO A 80 -11.84 6.16 -11.32
N GLY A 81 -11.00 7.19 -11.19
CA GLY A 81 -11.02 8.10 -10.04
C GLY A 81 -12.31 8.89 -9.85
N GLU A 82 -13.17 8.98 -10.90
CA GLU A 82 -14.48 9.64 -10.79
C GLU A 82 -15.44 8.95 -9.83
N ILE A 83 -15.27 7.65 -9.57
CA ILE A 83 -16.17 6.91 -8.65
C ILE A 83 -15.87 7.17 -7.18
N LEU A 84 -14.76 7.82 -6.86
CA LEU A 84 -14.44 8.20 -5.49
C LEU A 84 -15.41 9.24 -4.96
N GLN A 85 -15.81 9.06 -3.71
CA GLN A 85 -16.75 9.91 -3.02
C GLN A 85 -16.05 10.89 -2.07
N PRO A 86 -16.62 12.05 -1.78
CA PRO A 86 -16.11 12.97 -0.77
C PRO A 86 -15.80 12.26 0.56
N GLY A 87 -14.73 12.66 1.21
CA GLY A 87 -14.30 12.14 2.51
C GLY A 87 -13.56 10.81 2.48
N GLN A 88 -13.44 10.15 1.32
CA GLN A 88 -12.73 8.87 1.22
C GLN A 88 -11.21 9.05 1.36
N HIS A 89 -10.59 8.07 2.00
CA HIS A 89 -9.14 7.90 1.99
C HIS A 89 -8.75 6.79 1.03
N VAL A 90 -7.77 7.05 0.16
CA VAL A 90 -7.24 6.06 -0.78
C VAL A 90 -5.79 5.76 -0.41
N SER A 91 -5.41 4.49 -0.37
CA SER A 91 -4.03 4.07 -0.21
C SER A 91 -3.66 3.02 -1.27
N CYS A 92 -2.49 3.13 -1.86
CA CYS A 92 -1.97 2.16 -2.82
C CYS A 92 -0.57 1.69 -2.44
N VAL A 93 -0.26 0.44 -2.76
CA VAL A 93 1.10 -0.12 -2.59
C VAL A 93 1.98 0.11 -3.82
N LYS A 94 1.36 0.45 -4.94
CA LYS A 94 2.06 0.82 -6.18
C LYS A 94 1.36 2.01 -6.85
N PRO A 95 2.11 2.97 -7.37
CA PRO A 95 1.52 4.13 -8.03
C PRO A 95 0.58 3.78 -9.19
N CYS A 96 0.90 2.74 -9.98
CA CYS A 96 0.10 2.33 -11.14
C CYS A 96 -1.29 1.73 -10.79
N GLU A 97 -1.58 1.46 -9.52
CA GLU A 97 -2.90 0.99 -9.09
C GLU A 97 -3.99 2.07 -9.16
N LEU A 98 -3.59 3.34 -9.21
CA LEU A 98 -4.48 4.49 -9.27
C LEU A 98 -4.38 5.19 -10.63
N ASP A 99 -5.49 5.74 -11.08
CA ASP A 99 -5.53 6.51 -12.32
C ASP A 99 -5.11 7.99 -12.11
N PRO A 100 -4.82 8.74 -13.19
CA PRO A 100 -4.46 10.15 -13.09
C PRO A 100 -5.52 11.01 -12.39
N LEU A 101 -6.79 10.69 -12.54
CA LEU A 101 -7.86 11.47 -11.94
C LEU A 101 -7.91 11.29 -10.42
N THR A 102 -7.65 10.09 -9.91
CA THR A 102 -7.50 9.85 -8.46
C THR A 102 -6.45 10.76 -7.86
N TYR A 103 -5.28 10.86 -8.49
CA TYR A 103 -4.20 11.75 -8.02
C TYR A 103 -4.58 13.22 -8.07
N LYS A 104 -5.25 13.65 -9.13
CA LYS A 104 -5.69 15.06 -9.30
C LYS A 104 -6.79 15.46 -8.34
N ARG A 105 -7.60 14.52 -7.88
CA ARG A 105 -8.70 14.76 -6.92
C ARG A 105 -8.27 14.70 -5.47
N ALA A 106 -7.10 14.09 -5.19
CA ALA A 106 -6.63 13.90 -3.84
C ALA A 106 -6.03 15.19 -3.26
N ASP A 107 -6.54 15.60 -2.11
CA ASP A 107 -6.02 16.70 -1.30
C ASP A 107 -6.26 16.41 0.19
N PRO A 108 -5.22 16.04 0.94
CA PRO A 108 -3.82 15.93 0.51
C PRO A 108 -3.49 14.64 -0.25
N LEU A 109 -2.54 14.75 -1.16
CA LEU A 109 -1.79 13.62 -1.69
C LEU A 109 -0.46 13.51 -0.93
N ILE A 110 -0.28 12.45 -0.19
CA ILE A 110 0.93 12.17 0.59
C ILE A 110 1.71 11.06 -0.10
N ILE A 111 3.00 11.26 -0.30
CA ILE A 111 3.90 10.24 -0.82
C ILE A 111 4.80 9.69 0.28
N HIS A 112 5.40 8.52 0.06
CA HIS A 112 6.29 7.94 1.05
C HIS A 112 7.65 8.67 1.07
N TRP A 113 8.26 8.89 -0.11
CA TRP A 113 9.57 9.49 -0.24
C TRP A 113 9.75 10.26 -1.56
N ARG A 114 10.27 11.50 -1.50
CA ARG A 114 10.40 12.38 -2.68
C ARG A 114 11.44 11.92 -3.68
N GLU A 115 12.57 11.41 -3.22
CA GLU A 115 13.70 11.07 -4.05
C GLU A 115 13.67 9.63 -4.55
N ALA A 116 12.54 8.95 -4.39
CA ALA A 116 12.39 7.58 -4.81
C ALA A 116 12.61 7.43 -6.31
N LYS A 117 13.75 6.88 -6.66
CA LYS A 117 13.97 6.35 -8.01
C LYS A 117 13.49 4.91 -8.01
N PRO A 118 12.63 4.51 -8.97
CA PRO A 118 12.29 3.11 -9.09
C PRO A 118 13.56 2.32 -9.41
N TYR A 119 14.02 1.51 -8.45
CA TYR A 119 15.07 0.54 -8.70
C TYR A 119 14.41 -0.78 -9.04
N GLN A 120 14.64 -1.23 -10.27
CA GLN A 120 14.54 -2.64 -10.58
C GLN A 120 15.92 -3.12 -10.99
N ILE A 121 16.56 -3.88 -10.13
CA ILE A 121 17.77 -4.61 -10.47
C ILE A 121 17.33 -6.02 -10.82
N ALA A 122 17.24 -6.34 -12.10
CA ALA A 122 17.13 -7.71 -12.55
C ALA A 122 18.56 -8.30 -12.61
N ILE A 123 18.93 -9.03 -11.57
CA ILE A 123 20.23 -9.70 -11.52
C ILE A 123 20.25 -10.81 -12.58
N GLY A 124 21.22 -10.76 -13.49
CA GLY A 124 21.45 -11.81 -14.52
C GLY A 124 20.60 -11.67 -15.78
N VAL A 125 19.86 -10.58 -15.96
CA VAL A 125 19.13 -10.28 -17.20
C VAL A 125 19.76 -9.07 -17.87
N ASP A 126 20.06 -9.20 -19.19
CA ASP A 126 20.52 -8.06 -19.96
C ASP A 126 19.44 -6.96 -19.96
N ARG A 127 19.85 -5.77 -19.55
CA ARG A 127 18.97 -4.59 -19.41
C ARG A 127 18.25 -4.23 -20.73
N GLN A 128 18.80 -4.61 -21.86
CA GLN A 128 18.22 -4.40 -23.19
C GLN A 128 17.17 -5.45 -23.56
N SER A 129 17.15 -6.59 -22.88
CA SER A 129 16.17 -7.66 -23.12
C SER A 129 14.95 -7.59 -22.19
N ILE A 130 14.96 -6.71 -21.19
CA ILE A 130 13.77 -6.42 -20.40
C ILE A 130 12.95 -5.43 -21.23
N PRO A 131 11.76 -5.81 -21.73
CA PRO A 131 10.82 -4.82 -22.28
C PRO A 131 10.74 -3.72 -21.25
N ASP A 132 10.76 -2.47 -21.69
CA ASP A 132 10.85 -1.34 -20.78
C ASP A 132 9.79 -1.49 -19.68
N VAL A 133 10.15 -2.18 -18.62
CA VAL A 133 9.28 -2.41 -17.43
C VAL A 133 8.95 -1.06 -16.82
N ALA A 134 9.72 -0.04 -17.20
CA ALA A 134 9.40 1.34 -16.99
C ALA A 134 8.04 1.75 -17.59
N GLU A 135 7.61 1.19 -18.73
CA GLU A 135 6.26 1.50 -19.24
C GLU A 135 5.15 0.95 -18.36
N GLY A 136 5.31 -0.22 -17.76
CA GLY A 136 4.33 -0.79 -16.81
C GLY A 136 4.43 -0.21 -15.39
N TRP A 137 5.50 0.51 -15.08
CA TRP A 137 5.77 1.14 -13.78
C TRP A 137 5.78 2.67 -13.86
N GLN A 138 5.50 3.23 -15.01
CA GLN A 138 5.34 4.67 -15.13
C GLN A 138 4.15 5.09 -14.25
N HIS A 139 4.41 6.09 -13.42
CA HIS A 139 3.33 6.78 -12.76
C HIS A 139 2.34 7.24 -13.85
N PRO A 140 1.03 7.05 -13.68
CA PRO A 140 0.04 7.40 -14.70
C PRO A 140 0.04 8.90 -15.06
N LEU A 141 0.75 9.70 -14.29
CA LEU A 141 1.05 11.10 -14.61
C LEU A 141 2.55 11.23 -14.90
N THR A 142 2.89 12.04 -15.88
CA THR A 142 4.28 12.39 -16.16
C THR A 142 4.91 13.10 -14.95
N ARG A 143 6.25 13.13 -14.87
CA ARG A 143 6.96 13.88 -13.81
C ARG A 143 6.56 15.36 -13.79
N GLU A 144 6.25 15.92 -14.95
CA GLU A 144 5.81 17.30 -15.12
C GLU A 144 4.37 17.50 -14.64
N GLU A 145 3.48 16.54 -14.88
CA GLU A 145 2.08 16.63 -14.46
C GLU A 145 1.88 16.42 -12.95
N LEU A 146 2.74 15.64 -12.30
CA LEU A 146 2.62 15.36 -10.88
C LEU A 146 3.42 16.29 -10.02
N ALA A 147 4.50 16.91 -10.56
CA ALA A 147 5.48 17.57 -9.69
C ALA A 147 5.74 16.74 -8.40
N ILE A 148 5.93 15.41 -8.55
CA ILE A 148 5.99 14.43 -7.42
C ILE A 148 6.89 14.91 -6.28
N TRP A 149 7.88 15.71 -6.62
CA TRP A 149 8.84 16.29 -5.70
C TRP A 149 8.22 17.35 -4.76
N ASP A 150 7.07 17.91 -5.11
CA ASP A 150 6.40 18.97 -4.35
C ASP A 150 5.33 18.41 -3.40
N PHE A 151 4.97 17.13 -3.52
CA PHE A 151 4.03 16.51 -2.61
C PHE A 151 4.62 16.31 -1.21
N PRO A 152 3.85 16.53 -0.17
CA PRO A 152 4.26 16.25 1.20
C PRO A 152 4.51 14.75 1.39
N THR A 153 5.53 14.44 2.19
CA THR A 153 5.90 13.08 2.52
C THR A 153 5.19 12.59 3.79
N LEU A 154 5.16 11.27 3.96
CA LEU A 154 4.63 10.67 5.18
C LEU A 154 5.38 11.17 6.43
N SER A 155 6.70 11.40 6.34
CA SER A 155 7.49 11.92 7.46
C SER A 155 7.09 13.36 7.82
N GLU A 156 6.82 14.21 6.84
CA GLU A 156 6.34 15.58 7.09
C GLU A 156 4.96 15.58 7.74
N LEU A 157 4.08 14.68 7.33
CA LEU A 157 2.77 14.52 7.96
C LEU A 157 2.90 14.07 9.42
N VAL A 158 3.71 13.03 9.68
CA VAL A 158 3.89 12.48 11.03
C VAL A 158 4.56 13.49 11.97
N ASN A 159 5.49 14.30 11.46
CA ASN A 159 6.17 15.34 12.22
C ASN A 159 5.36 16.64 12.36
N GLY A 160 4.13 16.70 11.86
CA GLY A 160 3.27 17.88 11.96
C GLY A 160 3.68 19.06 11.06
N GLN A 161 4.56 18.82 10.09
CA GLN A 161 4.97 19.82 9.10
C GLN A 161 3.91 20.01 8.01
N HIS A 162 3.02 19.04 7.87
CA HIS A 162 1.84 19.12 7.00
C HIS A 162 0.58 18.80 7.81
N PRO A 163 -0.50 19.60 7.68
CA PRO A 163 -1.71 19.44 8.50
C PRO A 163 -2.51 18.16 8.20
N GLY A 164 -2.24 17.48 7.10
CA GLY A 164 -3.06 16.38 6.62
C GLY A 164 -4.36 16.87 5.99
N ARG A 165 -5.42 16.07 6.11
CA ARG A 165 -6.75 16.40 5.62
C ARG A 165 -7.38 17.50 6.48
N VAL A 166 -7.78 18.60 5.86
CA VAL A 166 -8.25 19.79 6.56
C VAL A 166 -9.78 19.93 6.58
N ASN A 167 -10.50 19.09 5.84
CA ASN A 167 -11.95 19.04 5.86
C ASN A 167 -12.46 17.61 5.63
N ASP A 168 -13.70 17.33 6.02
CA ASP A 168 -14.26 15.97 6.00
C ASP A 168 -14.64 15.51 4.58
N ASP A 169 -14.83 16.41 3.64
CA ASP A 169 -15.19 16.08 2.25
C ASP A 169 -13.97 15.86 1.37
N ALA A 170 -12.77 16.22 1.83
CA ALA A 170 -11.55 16.02 1.05
C ALA A 170 -11.27 14.55 0.82
N ILE A 171 -10.95 14.18 -0.41
CA ILE A 171 -10.42 12.87 -0.76
C ILE A 171 -8.93 12.90 -0.44
N SER A 172 -8.47 12.11 0.51
CA SER A 172 -7.05 12.02 0.83
C SER A 172 -6.42 10.79 0.19
N CYS A 173 -5.16 10.89 -0.22
CA CYS A 173 -4.44 9.77 -0.82
C CYS A 173 -3.07 9.58 -0.18
N PHE A 174 -2.73 8.33 0.13
CA PHE A 174 -1.38 7.92 0.44
C PHE A 174 -0.85 7.01 -0.67
N CYS A 175 0.16 7.49 -1.37
CA CYS A 175 0.86 6.72 -2.40
C CYS A 175 2.16 6.15 -1.82
N ASN A 176 2.20 4.83 -1.62
CA ASN A 176 3.43 4.14 -1.24
C ASN A 176 4.32 3.97 -2.49
N ASN A 177 4.99 5.04 -2.87
CA ASN A 177 5.80 5.10 -4.09
C ASN A 177 7.14 4.36 -3.97
N VAL A 178 7.56 3.97 -2.76
CA VAL A 178 8.78 3.19 -2.51
C VAL A 178 8.75 2.52 -1.15
N GLY A 179 9.33 1.32 -1.06
CA GLY A 179 9.62 0.68 0.23
C GLY A 179 10.95 1.21 0.80
N LEU A 180 10.98 1.48 2.10
CA LEU A 180 12.19 1.95 2.79
C LEU A 180 12.74 0.84 3.69
N GLY A 181 14.06 0.61 3.61
CA GLY A 181 14.77 -0.31 4.50
C GLY A 181 14.57 -0.01 5.98
N LEU A 182 14.37 1.27 6.31
CA LEU A 182 14.06 1.72 7.67
C LEU A 182 12.81 1.03 8.27
N GLN A 183 11.79 0.76 7.46
CA GLN A 183 10.59 0.04 7.92
C GLN A 183 10.91 -1.38 8.36
N PHE A 184 11.75 -2.08 7.60
CA PHE A 184 12.20 -3.44 7.96
C PHE A 184 13.08 -3.42 9.20
N ALA A 185 13.98 -2.44 9.32
CA ALA A 185 14.82 -2.29 10.50
C ALA A 185 13.99 -2.02 11.76
N ALA A 186 12.99 -1.13 11.68
CA ALA A 186 12.12 -0.81 12.81
C ALA A 186 11.28 -2.02 13.25
N VAL A 187 10.61 -2.69 12.32
CA VAL A 187 9.80 -3.89 12.63
C VAL A 187 10.69 -5.04 13.09
N GLY A 188 11.83 -5.24 12.42
CA GLY A 188 12.78 -6.29 12.79
C GLY A 188 13.36 -6.11 14.19
N SER A 189 13.65 -4.88 14.59
CA SER A 189 14.12 -4.54 15.94
C SER A 189 13.07 -4.91 17.01
N GLU A 190 11.81 -4.55 16.78
CA GLU A 190 10.71 -4.88 17.69
C GLU A 190 10.48 -6.40 17.77
N VAL A 191 10.48 -7.10 16.62
CA VAL A 191 10.35 -8.57 16.58
C VAL A 191 11.48 -9.23 17.34
N LEU A 192 12.72 -8.75 17.16
CA LEU A 192 13.89 -9.30 17.88
C LEU A 192 13.77 -9.09 19.39
N ALA A 193 13.37 -7.89 19.82
CA ALA A 193 13.17 -7.60 21.22
C ALA A 193 12.15 -8.53 21.87
N ARG A 194 10.98 -8.68 21.22
CA ARG A 194 9.91 -9.59 21.70
C ARG A 194 10.32 -11.06 21.67
N ALA A 195 11.07 -11.50 20.67
CA ALA A 195 11.54 -12.87 20.58
C ALA A 195 12.51 -13.20 21.75
N ARG A 196 13.39 -12.26 22.10
CA ARG A 196 14.28 -12.39 23.25
C ARG A 196 13.52 -12.45 24.58
N GLU A 197 12.56 -11.57 24.77
CA GLU A 197 11.68 -11.56 25.93
C GLU A 197 10.92 -12.88 26.08
N ALA A 198 10.31 -13.35 24.99
CA ALA A 198 9.56 -14.60 24.94
C ALA A 198 10.46 -15.86 24.92
N ARG A 199 11.78 -15.70 24.81
CA ARG A 199 12.77 -16.78 24.68
C ARG A 199 12.45 -17.73 23.53
N VAL A 200 12.01 -17.19 22.39
CA VAL A 200 11.73 -17.96 21.17
C VAL A 200 12.82 -17.73 20.14
N GLY A 201 13.09 -18.76 19.33
CA GLY A 201 14.14 -18.70 18.32
C GLY A 201 15.51 -19.14 18.85
N ARG A 202 16.54 -18.90 18.04
CA ARG A 202 17.95 -19.14 18.39
C ARG A 202 18.75 -17.93 17.97
N GLU A 203 19.66 -17.48 18.82
CA GLU A 203 20.63 -16.47 18.42
C GLU A 203 21.72 -17.12 17.57
N ILE A 204 22.04 -16.47 16.47
CA ILE A 204 23.12 -16.82 15.58
C ILE A 204 24.21 -15.76 15.74
N PRO A 205 25.50 -16.11 15.76
CA PRO A 205 26.57 -15.15 15.88
C PRO A 205 26.48 -14.07 14.80
N THR A 206 26.55 -12.82 15.20
CA THR A 206 26.40 -11.68 14.28
C THR A 206 27.50 -11.67 13.23
N GLU A 207 28.69 -12.11 13.59
CA GLU A 207 29.84 -12.19 12.69
C GLU A 207 29.64 -13.10 11.48
N TRP A 208 28.66 -14.01 11.52
CA TRP A 208 28.32 -14.84 10.35
C TRP A 208 27.58 -14.06 9.25
N PHE A 209 27.11 -12.86 9.58
CA PHE A 209 26.37 -11.99 8.65
C PHE A 209 27.14 -10.72 8.29
N LEU A 210 28.36 -10.56 8.83
CA LEU A 210 29.22 -9.48 8.44
C LEU A 210 29.98 -9.89 7.18
N GLU A 211 29.86 -9.09 6.14
CA GLU A 211 30.66 -9.24 4.93
C GLU A 211 31.98 -8.49 5.12
N ASP A 212 33.10 -9.19 5.00
CA ASP A 212 34.45 -8.61 4.91
C ASP A 212 34.74 -8.12 3.48
N VAL A 213 33.72 -7.76 2.73
CA VAL A 213 33.88 -7.23 1.38
C VAL A 213 34.15 -5.73 1.47
N HIS A 214 35.39 -5.39 1.27
CA HIS A 214 35.78 -4.01 1.01
C HIS A 214 35.60 -3.72 -0.47
N PRO A 215 34.83 -2.66 -0.87
CA PRO A 215 34.74 -2.22 -2.26
C PRO A 215 36.07 -1.69 -2.78
#